data_2a20fd951ec131d2e315de7c28d99726
#
_entry.id   2a20fd951ec131d2e315de7c28d99726
#
_cell.length_a   1.000
_cell.length_b   1.000
_cell.length_c   1.000
_cell.angle_alpha   90.00
_cell.angle_beta   90.00
_cell.angle_gamma   90.00
#
_symmetry.space_group_name_H-M   'P 1'
#
loop_
_entity.id
_entity.type
_entity.pdbx_description
1 polymer ?
#
loop_
_entity_poly.entity_id
_entity_poly.type
_entity_poly.pdbx_seq_one_letter_code
_entity_poly.pdbx_strand_id
1 'polypeptide(L)'
;HEPSRRQRQMCIRDRAEKYEKIDFDELDDLQQTQVNGKTGLQVETDNGWVGMLQHYFVGAWIPNDGLKKFYSSKGVTAPIQYRVGFMDTAATRVLPGETGKLSTRVYLGSKEQARLKQLEKDGVEGLALSVDYGMLTPIANPLFTALSWLHKLVGNWGWAIILLTIVIKALFYPLSAASYRSMGKMRKLQPRLQTLKERYKDDRQKFQMEMMALYKKEKVNPAGGCLPMLIQIPVFIALYWVLLESVEMRHAPFALWWQDLSAKDPSYCLL
;
A
#
# COMPACT_ATOMS: atom_id res chain seq x y z
N HIS A 1 1.75 -3.78 22.35
CA HIS A 1 2.29 -3.98 21.00
C HIS A 1 2.95 -2.69 20.57
N GLU A 2 4.28 -2.59 20.70
CA GLU A 2 5.03 -1.54 20.00
C GLU A 2 4.84 -1.78 18.49
N PRO A 3 4.40 -0.77 17.73
CA PRO A 3 4.41 -0.88 16.30
C PRO A 3 5.85 -1.16 15.86
N SER A 4 6.04 -2.17 15.04
CA SER A 4 7.38 -2.54 14.54
C SER A 4 8.05 -1.29 13.94
N ARG A 5 9.39 -1.19 14.03
CA ARG A 5 10.17 -0.06 13.46
C ARG A 5 9.80 0.21 11.99
N ARG A 6 9.41 -0.82 11.24
CA ARG A 6 8.97 -0.75 9.84
C ARG A 6 7.67 0.05 9.62
N GLN A 7 6.90 0.37 10.68
CA GLN A 7 5.64 1.13 10.57
C GLN A 7 5.81 2.63 10.79
N ARG A 8 7.04 3.09 11.07
CA ARG A 8 7.35 4.52 11.23
C ARG A 8 8.27 4.93 10.10
N GLN A 9 7.85 5.91 9.34
CA GLN A 9 8.58 6.38 8.17
C GLN A 9 8.61 7.90 8.17
N MET A 10 9.63 8.46 7.56
CA MET A 10 9.69 9.87 7.24
C MET A 10 9.41 10.08 5.78
N CYS A 11 8.70 11.14 5.46
CA CYS A 11 8.42 11.50 4.10
C CYS A 11 8.76 12.95 3.86
N ILE A 12 9.37 13.19 2.71
CA ILE A 12 9.63 14.52 2.19
C ILE A 12 9.01 14.57 0.80
N ARG A 13 8.25 15.62 0.52
CA ARG A 13 7.79 15.89 -0.83
C ARG A 13 8.36 17.19 -1.35
N ASP A 14 8.94 17.12 -2.53
CA ASP A 14 9.40 18.25 -3.32
C ASP A 14 8.36 18.61 -4.42
N ARG A 15 8.36 19.87 -4.86
CA ARG A 15 7.51 20.40 -5.94
C ARG A 15 7.74 19.69 -7.29
N ALA A 16 8.92 19.11 -7.49
CA ALA A 16 9.27 18.34 -8.67
C ALA A 16 8.57 16.97 -8.80
N GLU A 17 7.43 16.78 -8.13
CA GLU A 17 6.60 15.55 -8.10
C GLU A 17 7.27 14.34 -7.43
N LYS A 18 8.41 14.50 -6.81
CA LYS A 18 9.10 13.42 -6.14
C LYS A 18 8.63 13.30 -4.69
N TYR A 19 7.80 12.28 -4.43
CA TYR A 19 7.51 11.81 -3.08
C TYR A 19 8.60 10.83 -2.67
N GLU A 20 9.34 11.17 -1.63
CA GLU A 20 10.41 10.33 -1.10
C GLU A 20 10.03 9.84 0.29
N LYS A 21 10.00 8.54 0.43
CA LYS A 21 9.68 7.83 1.66
C LYS A 21 10.94 7.16 2.17
N ILE A 22 11.33 7.47 3.38
CA ILE A 22 12.58 7.02 3.98
C ILE A 22 12.26 6.22 5.22
N ASP A 23 12.71 4.99 5.25
CA ASP A 23 12.63 4.15 6.43
C ASP A 23 13.69 4.55 7.46
N PHE A 24 13.47 4.28 8.73
CA PHE A 24 14.44 4.59 9.77
C PHE A 24 15.75 3.81 9.62
N ASP A 25 15.66 2.59 9.09
CA ASP A 25 16.86 1.78 8.80
C ASP A 25 17.70 2.42 7.68
N GLU A 26 17.06 2.95 6.64
CA GLU A 26 17.73 3.69 5.56
C GLU A 26 18.34 5.00 6.06
N LEU A 27 17.66 5.68 6.99
CA LEU A 27 18.18 6.88 7.62
C LEU A 27 19.42 6.58 8.48
N ASP A 28 19.47 5.42 9.11
CA ASP A 28 20.60 4.95 9.88
C ASP A 28 21.82 4.72 8.97
N ASP A 29 21.61 4.14 7.79
CA ASP A 29 22.64 3.92 6.78
C ASP A 29 23.16 5.23 6.17
N LEU A 30 22.25 6.17 5.88
CA LEU A 30 22.58 7.51 5.36
C LEU A 30 23.41 8.33 6.36
N GLN A 31 23.24 8.11 7.67
CA GLN A 31 24.05 8.79 8.68
C GLN A 31 25.45 8.21 8.84
N GLN A 32 25.62 6.91 8.59
CA GLN A 32 26.95 6.28 8.59
C GLN A 32 27.80 6.72 7.40
N THR A 33 27.15 7.06 6.30
CA THR A 33 27.82 7.59 5.11
C THR A 33 27.81 9.11 5.17
N GLN A 34 28.85 9.72 5.75
CA GLN A 34 29.08 11.16 5.69
C GLN A 34 29.38 11.56 4.23
N VAL A 35 28.35 11.81 3.45
CA VAL A 35 28.52 12.43 2.14
C VAL A 35 28.59 13.94 2.34
N ASN A 36 29.76 14.52 2.17
CA ASN A 36 30.03 15.96 2.25
C ASN A 36 29.75 16.63 3.62
N GLY A 37 29.99 15.95 4.73
CA GLY A 37 29.87 16.54 6.07
C GLY A 37 28.42 16.86 6.51
N LYS A 38 27.43 16.36 5.80
CA LYS A 38 25.99 16.52 6.12
C LYS A 38 25.44 15.25 6.72
N THR A 39 24.90 15.35 7.90
CA THR A 39 24.23 14.25 8.62
C THR A 39 22.74 14.26 8.26
N GLY A 40 22.26 13.19 7.63
CA GLY A 40 20.86 13.00 7.26
C GLY A 40 20.48 13.54 5.86
N LEU A 41 19.25 13.25 5.43
CA LEU A 41 18.73 13.72 4.17
C LEU A 41 18.41 15.21 4.26
N GLN A 42 18.83 15.97 3.25
CA GLN A 42 18.53 17.39 3.10
C GLN A 42 18.06 17.65 1.68
N VAL A 43 16.86 18.19 1.53
CA VAL A 43 16.24 18.54 0.24
C VAL A 43 15.86 20.01 0.28
N GLU A 44 16.26 20.76 -0.75
CA GLU A 44 15.88 22.16 -0.92
C GLU A 44 14.71 22.26 -1.90
N THR A 45 13.64 22.91 -1.48
CA THR A 45 12.42 23.07 -2.28
C THR A 45 11.74 24.39 -1.93
N ASP A 46 11.02 24.96 -2.89
CA ASP A 46 10.23 26.18 -2.71
C ASP A 46 8.79 25.90 -2.28
N ASN A 47 8.34 24.65 -2.37
CA ASN A 47 7.03 24.20 -1.94
C ASN A 47 7.12 22.72 -1.53
N GLY A 48 6.27 22.28 -0.65
CA GLY A 48 6.21 20.89 -0.24
C GLY A 48 5.90 20.74 1.24
N TRP A 49 6.03 19.54 1.73
CA TRP A 49 5.85 19.22 3.14
C TRP A 49 6.84 18.14 3.57
N VAL A 50 7.11 18.12 4.86
CA VAL A 50 7.94 17.10 5.49
C VAL A 50 7.20 16.56 6.70
N GLY A 51 7.23 15.25 6.90
CA GLY A 51 6.46 14.66 7.98
C GLY A 51 6.93 13.30 8.44
N MET A 52 6.37 12.89 9.57
CA MET A 52 6.49 11.53 10.09
C MET A 52 5.20 10.77 9.82
N LEU A 53 5.34 9.58 9.29
CA LEU A 53 4.24 8.66 9.02
C LEU A 53 4.25 7.54 10.05
N GLN A 54 3.06 7.24 10.54
CA GLN A 54 2.73 5.99 11.22
C GLN A 54 1.74 5.22 10.34
N HIS A 55 1.41 4.01 10.74
CA HIS A 55 0.49 3.18 9.96
C HIS A 55 -0.81 3.92 9.59
N TYR A 56 -1.48 4.53 10.56
CA TYR A 56 -2.77 5.23 10.38
C TYR A 56 -2.71 6.74 10.54
N PHE A 57 -1.59 7.29 10.96
CA PHE A 57 -1.46 8.71 11.29
C PHE A 57 -0.31 9.36 10.56
N VAL A 58 -0.46 10.63 10.29
CA VAL A 58 0.59 11.48 9.72
C VAL A 58 0.71 12.77 10.51
N GLY A 59 1.95 13.15 10.80
CA GLY A 59 2.31 14.46 11.32
C GLY A 59 3.18 15.17 10.29
N ALA A 60 2.64 16.19 9.62
CA ALA A 60 3.31 16.89 8.54
C ALA A 60 3.45 18.38 8.84
N TRP A 61 4.65 18.89 8.62
CA TRP A 61 4.95 20.33 8.58
C TRP A 61 4.78 20.83 7.15
N ILE A 62 3.98 21.87 6.99
CA ILE A 62 3.63 22.49 5.72
C ILE A 62 4.07 23.93 5.82
N PRO A 63 5.32 24.24 5.46
CA PRO A 63 5.82 25.61 5.49
C PRO A 63 5.06 26.48 4.49
N ASN A 64 5.08 27.78 4.73
CA ASN A 64 4.58 28.75 3.77
C ASN A 64 5.51 28.82 2.56
N ASP A 65 5.05 29.47 1.48
CA ASP A 65 5.80 29.65 0.25
C ASP A 65 7.20 30.24 0.49
N GLY A 66 8.12 29.91 -0.41
CA GLY A 66 9.51 30.32 -0.37
C GLY A 66 10.48 29.15 -0.24
N LEU A 67 11.72 29.36 -0.63
CA LEU A 67 12.74 28.32 -0.63
C LEU A 67 13.02 27.81 0.78
N LYS A 68 12.75 26.56 1.03
CA LYS A 68 12.93 25.86 2.29
C LYS A 68 13.90 24.70 2.14
N LYS A 69 14.56 24.40 3.22
CA LYS A 69 15.41 23.24 3.34
C LYS A 69 14.78 22.24 4.30
N PHE A 70 14.26 21.17 3.75
CA PHE A 70 13.78 20.06 4.55
C PHE A 70 14.95 19.20 5.02
N TYR A 71 14.87 18.71 6.25
CA TYR A 71 15.88 17.85 6.80
C TYR A 71 15.28 16.71 7.63
N SER A 72 15.97 15.59 7.65
CA SER A 72 15.75 14.50 8.59
C SER A 72 17.03 14.15 9.26
N SER A 73 16.99 13.85 10.54
CA SER A 73 18.17 13.46 11.31
C SER A 73 17.83 12.50 12.44
N LYS A 74 18.84 11.72 12.86
CA LYS A 74 18.80 10.86 14.04
C LYS A 74 19.62 11.52 15.14
N GLY A 75 19.10 11.57 16.35
CA GLY A 75 19.86 12.03 17.51
C GLY A 75 20.95 11.03 17.89
N VAL A 76 22.12 11.54 18.25
CA VAL A 76 23.29 10.74 18.62
C VAL A 76 23.24 10.28 20.07
N THR A 77 22.51 11.02 20.93
CA THR A 77 22.41 10.73 22.37
C THR A 77 21.19 9.88 22.69
N ALA A 78 21.33 8.95 23.62
CA ALA A 78 20.22 8.15 24.12
C ALA A 78 19.22 9.01 24.93
N PRO A 79 17.86 8.81 24.78
CA PRO A 79 17.24 7.87 23.87
C PRO A 79 17.33 8.33 22.40
N ILE A 80 17.57 7.37 21.48
CA ILE A 80 17.65 7.66 20.04
C ILE A 80 16.33 8.30 19.57
N GLN A 81 16.43 9.51 19.04
CA GLN A 81 15.29 10.25 18.53
C GLN A 81 15.49 10.58 17.05
N TYR A 82 14.48 10.31 16.26
CA TYR A 82 14.43 10.77 14.88
C TYR A 82 13.72 12.11 14.82
N ARG A 83 14.29 13.05 14.06
CA ARG A 83 13.80 14.41 13.91
C ARG A 83 13.56 14.71 12.45
N VAL A 84 12.48 15.41 12.18
CA VAL A 84 12.12 15.90 10.87
C VAL A 84 11.70 17.35 11.00
N GLY A 85 12.10 18.17 10.05
CA GLY A 85 11.77 19.59 10.10
C GLY A 85 12.19 20.33 8.84
N PHE A 86 12.04 21.63 8.87
CA PHE A 86 12.47 22.51 7.79
C PHE A 86 13.15 23.75 8.35
N MET A 87 13.94 24.40 7.51
CA MET A 87 14.58 25.70 7.75
C MET A 87 14.33 26.59 6.56
N ASP A 88 14.13 27.89 6.81
CA ASP A 88 14.19 28.88 5.76
C ASP A 88 15.63 29.02 5.26
N THR A 89 15.82 29.05 3.95
CA THR A 89 17.14 29.33 3.36
C THR A 89 17.51 30.79 3.42
N ALA A 90 16.50 31.68 3.43
CA ALA A 90 16.70 33.12 3.61
C ALA A 90 16.64 33.51 5.08
N ALA A 91 17.63 34.23 5.55
CA ALA A 91 17.62 34.76 6.91
C ALA A 91 16.57 35.87 7.06
N THR A 92 15.66 35.72 8.03
CA THR A 92 14.73 36.79 8.40
C THR A 92 15.43 37.77 9.34
N ARG A 93 15.66 38.99 8.88
CA ARG A 93 16.26 40.04 9.67
C ARG A 93 15.17 40.83 10.40
N VAL A 94 15.22 40.86 11.69
CA VAL A 94 14.35 41.67 12.55
C VAL A 94 15.20 42.78 13.19
N LEU A 95 14.84 44.02 12.95
CA LEU A 95 15.57 45.18 13.53
C LEU A 95 15.21 45.38 15.01
N PRO A 96 16.09 45.99 15.79
CA PRO A 96 15.78 46.30 17.19
C PRO A 96 14.50 47.12 17.31
N GLY A 97 13.55 46.66 18.13
CA GLY A 97 12.23 47.28 18.30
C GLY A 97 11.14 46.81 17.30
N GLU A 98 11.47 45.99 16.32
CA GLU A 98 10.52 45.39 15.38
C GLU A 98 10.12 43.98 15.81
N THR A 99 8.94 43.55 15.36
CA THR A 99 8.43 42.20 15.63
C THR A 99 8.38 41.41 14.31
N GLY A 100 9.15 40.32 14.22
CA GLY A 100 9.06 39.35 13.13
C GLY A 100 8.01 38.30 13.41
N LYS A 101 7.22 37.92 12.39
CA LYS A 101 6.25 36.82 12.49
C LYS A 101 6.69 35.68 11.57
N LEU A 102 6.82 34.49 12.13
CA LEU A 102 6.98 33.24 11.39
C LEU A 102 5.71 32.43 11.55
N SER A 103 5.14 31.99 10.46
CA SER A 103 3.94 31.14 10.48
C SER A 103 4.18 29.88 9.66
N THR A 104 3.65 28.77 10.15
CA THR A 104 3.68 27.50 9.45
C THR A 104 2.39 26.75 9.73
N ARG A 105 2.00 25.91 8.81
CA ARG A 105 0.87 24.99 8.98
C ARG A 105 1.38 23.65 9.42
N VAL A 106 0.64 22.99 10.31
CA VAL A 106 0.93 21.64 10.78
C VAL A 106 -0.34 20.82 10.62
N TYR A 107 -0.22 19.67 9.99
CA TYR A 107 -1.27 18.67 9.96
C TYR A 107 -0.90 17.52 10.89
N LEU A 108 -1.73 17.26 11.89
CA LEU A 108 -1.62 16.11 12.79
C LEU A 108 -2.95 15.38 12.75
N GLY A 109 -2.99 14.21 12.14
CA GLY A 109 -4.26 13.50 12.00
C GLY A 109 -4.15 12.14 11.35
N SER A 110 -5.32 11.54 11.15
CA SER A 110 -5.44 10.25 10.47
C SER A 110 -5.17 10.37 8.96
N LYS A 111 -4.68 9.29 8.35
CA LYS A 111 -4.51 9.17 6.90
C LYS A 111 -5.84 8.84 6.18
N GLU A 112 -6.94 9.42 6.61
CA GLU A 112 -8.23 9.28 5.97
C GLU A 112 -8.19 9.91 4.57
N GLN A 113 -8.40 9.10 3.53
CA GLN A 113 -8.21 9.54 2.15
C GLN A 113 -9.12 10.71 1.75
N ALA A 114 -10.36 10.73 2.23
CA ALA A 114 -11.28 11.82 1.95
C ALA A 114 -10.76 13.16 2.48
N ARG A 115 -10.22 13.14 3.70
CA ARG A 115 -9.67 14.32 4.37
C ARG A 115 -8.36 14.79 3.74
N LEU A 116 -7.48 13.86 3.40
CA LEU A 116 -6.23 14.18 2.71
C LEU A 116 -6.47 14.81 1.34
N LYS A 117 -7.41 14.27 0.55
CA LYS A 117 -7.82 14.86 -0.74
C LYS A 117 -8.48 16.25 -0.59
N GLN A 118 -9.14 16.52 0.52
CA GLN A 118 -9.67 17.85 0.80
C GLN A 118 -8.55 18.85 1.08
N LEU A 119 -7.55 18.45 1.88
CA LEU A 119 -6.37 19.27 2.15
C LEU A 119 -5.55 19.59 0.88
N GLU A 120 -5.53 18.67 -0.08
CA GLU A 120 -4.92 18.93 -1.40
C GLU A 120 -5.62 20.07 -2.14
N LYS A 121 -6.96 20.14 -2.07
CA LYS A 121 -7.73 21.25 -2.63
C LYS A 121 -7.47 22.58 -1.91
N ASP A 122 -7.12 22.51 -0.62
CA ASP A 122 -6.79 23.65 0.21
C ASP A 122 -5.31 24.08 0.07
N GLY A 123 -4.61 23.57 -0.96
CA GLY A 123 -3.26 23.97 -1.33
C GLY A 123 -2.13 23.18 -0.64
N VAL A 124 -2.43 22.01 -0.09
CA VAL A 124 -1.41 21.09 0.45
C VAL A 124 -1.23 19.93 -0.51
N GLU A 125 -0.52 20.16 -1.60
CA GLU A 125 -0.35 19.18 -2.66
C GLU A 125 0.36 17.91 -2.17
N GLY A 126 -0.19 16.74 -2.56
CA GLY A 126 0.41 15.43 -2.42
C GLY A 126 0.48 14.86 -1.02
N LEU A 127 -0.28 15.40 -0.07
CA LEU A 127 -0.42 14.77 1.24
C LEU A 127 -1.16 13.42 1.15
N ALA A 128 -2.01 13.23 0.14
CA ALA A 128 -2.68 11.95 -0.15
C ALA A 128 -1.70 10.84 -0.56
N LEU A 129 -0.51 11.17 -1.05
CA LEU A 129 0.54 10.18 -1.34
C LEU A 129 1.08 9.51 -0.07
N SER A 130 0.78 10.04 1.11
CA SER A 130 1.09 9.39 2.39
C SER A 130 0.36 8.04 2.56
N VAL A 131 -0.72 7.80 1.81
CA VAL A 131 -1.36 6.48 1.67
C VAL A 131 -0.76 5.79 0.45
N ASP A 132 0.21 4.92 0.70
CA ASP A 132 0.98 4.27 -0.34
C ASP A 132 0.67 2.77 -0.41
N TYR A 133 0.20 2.32 -1.56
CA TYR A 133 -0.05 0.91 -1.86
C TYR A 133 1.10 0.24 -2.65
N GLY A 134 2.25 0.92 -2.75
CA GLY A 134 3.40 0.46 -3.49
C GLY A 134 3.12 0.25 -4.99
N MET A 135 3.70 -0.78 -5.58
CA MET A 135 3.53 -1.11 -7.00
C MET A 135 2.07 -1.43 -7.38
N LEU A 136 1.21 -1.76 -6.43
CA LEU A 136 -0.19 -2.10 -6.67
C LEU A 136 -1.14 -0.91 -6.60
N THR A 137 -0.63 0.30 -6.43
CA THR A 137 -1.41 1.56 -6.42
C THR A 137 -2.40 1.68 -7.60
N PRO A 138 -2.05 1.32 -8.86
CA PRO A 138 -2.98 1.39 -9.98
C PRO A 138 -4.21 0.47 -9.84
N ILE A 139 -4.07 -0.63 -9.09
CA ILE A 139 -5.17 -1.57 -8.82
C ILE A 139 -5.87 -1.20 -7.51
N ALA A 140 -5.11 -0.80 -6.49
CA ALA A 140 -5.61 -0.49 -5.16
C ALA A 140 -6.52 0.76 -5.14
N ASN A 141 -6.14 1.83 -5.85
CA ASN A 141 -6.93 3.07 -5.90
C ASN A 141 -8.35 2.89 -6.44
N PRO A 142 -8.58 2.22 -7.60
CA PRO A 142 -9.94 1.93 -8.05
C PRO A 142 -10.70 1.00 -7.11
N LEU A 143 -10.02 0.03 -6.47
CA LEU A 143 -10.67 -0.85 -5.48
C LEU A 143 -11.13 -0.06 -4.25
N PHE A 144 -10.31 0.83 -3.71
CA PHE A 144 -10.69 1.70 -2.60
C PHE A 144 -11.83 2.65 -2.98
N THR A 145 -11.77 3.21 -4.19
CA THR A 145 -12.84 4.09 -4.71
C THR A 145 -14.17 3.35 -4.82
N ALA A 146 -14.15 2.13 -5.37
CA ALA A 146 -15.33 1.28 -5.44
C ALA A 146 -15.85 0.89 -4.05
N LEU A 147 -14.95 0.54 -3.12
CA LEU A 147 -15.28 0.22 -1.74
C LEU A 147 -15.94 1.41 -1.02
N SER A 148 -15.36 2.61 -1.16
CA SER A 148 -15.91 3.84 -0.58
C SER A 148 -17.27 4.20 -1.17
N TRP A 149 -17.46 3.97 -2.46
CA TRP A 149 -18.76 4.16 -3.11
C TRP A 149 -19.82 3.19 -2.58
N LEU A 150 -19.46 1.90 -2.47
CA LEU A 150 -20.36 0.90 -1.88
C LEU A 150 -20.67 1.21 -0.41
N HIS A 151 -19.70 1.68 0.36
CA HIS A 151 -19.92 2.12 1.74
C HIS A 151 -20.94 3.26 1.82
N LYS A 152 -20.89 4.23 0.91
CA LYS A 152 -21.89 5.31 0.85
C LYS A 152 -23.31 4.80 0.58
N LEU A 153 -23.47 3.67 -0.11
CA LEU A 153 -24.77 3.05 -0.40
C LEU A 153 -25.32 2.29 0.79
N VAL A 154 -24.48 1.51 1.49
CA VAL A 154 -24.93 0.58 2.54
C VAL A 154 -24.67 1.09 3.97
N GLY A 155 -23.87 2.14 4.14
CA GLY A 155 -23.56 2.76 5.43
C GLY A 155 -22.72 1.89 6.39
N ASN A 156 -22.19 0.75 5.92
CA ASN A 156 -21.41 -0.19 6.73
C ASN A 156 -20.26 -0.76 5.92
N TRP A 157 -19.03 -0.65 6.46
CA TRP A 157 -17.81 -1.09 5.78
C TRP A 157 -17.78 -2.61 5.56
N GLY A 158 -18.22 -3.41 6.52
CA GLY A 158 -18.24 -4.86 6.39
C GLY A 158 -19.14 -5.34 5.25
N TRP A 159 -20.34 -4.78 5.13
CA TRP A 159 -21.23 -5.08 4.01
C TRP A 159 -20.67 -4.56 2.69
N ALA A 160 -19.99 -3.40 2.68
CA ALA A 160 -19.33 -2.88 1.49
C ALA A 160 -18.22 -3.82 0.99
N ILE A 161 -17.43 -4.42 1.89
CA ILE A 161 -16.39 -5.42 1.56
C ILE A 161 -17.02 -6.67 0.94
N ILE A 162 -18.12 -7.17 1.53
CA ILE A 162 -18.84 -8.35 0.99
C ILE A 162 -19.35 -8.06 -0.41
N LEU A 163 -20.02 -6.92 -0.61
CA LEU A 163 -20.52 -6.51 -1.92
C LEU A 163 -19.40 -6.34 -2.94
N LEU A 164 -18.31 -5.69 -2.56
CA LEU A 164 -17.14 -5.54 -3.44
C LEU A 164 -16.60 -6.91 -3.87
N THR A 165 -16.49 -7.87 -2.95
CA THR A 165 -16.02 -9.22 -3.29
C THR A 165 -16.98 -9.94 -4.23
N ILE A 166 -18.30 -9.75 -4.08
CA ILE A 166 -19.30 -10.29 -5.01
C ILE A 166 -19.14 -9.67 -6.39
N VAL A 167 -18.99 -8.36 -6.48
CA VAL A 167 -18.78 -7.64 -7.76
C VAL A 167 -17.51 -8.13 -8.45
N ILE A 168 -16.39 -8.23 -7.72
CA ILE A 168 -15.12 -8.74 -8.27
C ILE A 168 -15.31 -10.18 -8.78
N LYS A 169 -15.95 -11.05 -8.01
CA LYS A 169 -16.21 -12.44 -8.43
C LYS A 169 -17.15 -12.53 -9.64
N ALA A 170 -18.16 -11.68 -9.70
CA ALA A 170 -19.04 -11.59 -10.85
C ALA A 170 -18.32 -11.14 -12.12
N LEU A 171 -17.42 -10.15 -11.99
CA LEU A 171 -16.59 -9.67 -13.09
C LEU A 171 -15.66 -10.77 -13.63
N PHE A 172 -15.05 -11.55 -12.74
CA PHE A 172 -14.15 -12.64 -13.12
C PHE A 172 -14.88 -13.98 -13.38
N TYR A 173 -16.20 -14.04 -13.25
CA TYR A 173 -16.98 -15.25 -13.44
C TYR A 173 -16.74 -15.93 -14.81
N PRO A 174 -16.79 -15.23 -15.96
CA PRO A 174 -16.60 -15.88 -17.26
C PRO A 174 -15.21 -16.52 -17.39
N LEU A 175 -14.18 -15.88 -16.84
CA LEU A 175 -12.81 -16.38 -16.82
C LEU A 175 -12.70 -17.63 -15.92
N SER A 176 -13.30 -17.58 -14.74
CA SER A 176 -13.35 -18.71 -13.81
C SER A 176 -14.12 -19.89 -14.39
N ALA A 177 -15.26 -19.66 -15.04
CA ALA A 177 -16.04 -20.69 -15.69
C ALA A 177 -15.27 -21.40 -16.83
N ALA A 178 -14.51 -20.63 -17.64
CA ALA A 178 -13.65 -21.19 -18.68
C ALA A 178 -12.55 -22.08 -18.08
N SER A 179 -11.95 -21.66 -16.98
CA SER A 179 -10.93 -22.42 -16.24
C SER A 179 -11.48 -23.73 -15.69
N TYR A 180 -12.64 -23.69 -15.01
CA TYR A 180 -13.28 -24.90 -14.49
C TYR A 180 -13.61 -25.91 -15.60
N ARG A 181 -14.07 -25.43 -16.77
CA ARG A 181 -14.30 -26.29 -17.94
C ARG A 181 -13.00 -26.92 -18.44
N SER A 182 -11.90 -26.16 -18.49
CA SER A 182 -10.58 -26.69 -18.87
C SER A 182 -10.09 -27.74 -17.86
N MET A 183 -10.22 -27.44 -16.57
CA MET A 183 -9.84 -28.37 -15.50
C MET A 183 -10.68 -29.66 -15.53
N GLY A 184 -11.97 -29.56 -15.81
CA GLY A 184 -12.86 -30.70 -15.98
C GLY A 184 -12.42 -31.62 -17.14
N LYS A 185 -11.98 -31.03 -18.27
CA LYS A 185 -11.39 -31.80 -19.39
C LYS A 185 -10.08 -32.47 -18.99
N MET A 186 -9.20 -31.76 -18.26
CA MET A 186 -7.94 -32.35 -17.77
C MET A 186 -8.17 -33.54 -16.84
N ARG A 187 -9.17 -33.48 -15.93
CA ARG A 187 -9.53 -34.62 -15.06
C ARG A 187 -9.92 -35.87 -15.88
N LYS A 188 -10.64 -35.71 -16.98
CA LYS A 188 -11.00 -36.83 -17.86
C LYS A 188 -9.79 -37.46 -18.57
N LEU A 189 -8.70 -36.70 -18.72
CA LEU A 189 -7.45 -37.20 -19.33
C LEU A 189 -6.52 -37.89 -18.31
N GLN A 190 -6.76 -37.75 -17.01
CA GLN A 190 -5.92 -38.35 -15.96
C GLN A 190 -5.63 -39.84 -16.14
N PRO A 191 -6.61 -40.73 -16.45
CA PRO A 191 -6.33 -42.14 -16.62
C PRO A 191 -5.38 -42.39 -17.80
N ARG A 192 -5.54 -41.66 -18.93
CA ARG A 192 -4.63 -41.76 -20.08
C ARG A 192 -3.22 -41.24 -19.76
N LEU A 193 -3.12 -40.21 -18.93
CA LEU A 193 -1.83 -39.69 -18.45
C LEU A 193 -1.11 -40.69 -17.54
N GLN A 194 -1.86 -41.40 -16.69
CA GLN A 194 -1.29 -42.47 -15.86
C GLN A 194 -0.72 -43.59 -16.71
N THR A 195 -1.47 -44.10 -17.69
CA THR A 195 -0.99 -45.11 -18.65
C THR A 195 0.25 -44.64 -19.41
N LEU A 196 0.27 -43.36 -19.81
CA LEU A 196 1.42 -42.75 -20.49
C LEU A 196 2.65 -42.70 -19.57
N LYS A 197 2.45 -42.32 -18.31
CA LYS A 197 3.49 -42.29 -17.28
C LYS A 197 4.07 -43.68 -17.00
N GLU A 198 3.23 -44.72 -16.98
CA GLU A 198 3.67 -46.11 -16.81
C GLU A 198 4.46 -46.62 -18.00
N ARG A 199 4.06 -46.21 -19.22
CA ARG A 199 4.73 -46.63 -20.47
C ARG A 199 6.11 -45.99 -20.63
N TYR A 200 6.31 -44.75 -20.17
CA TYR A 200 7.55 -43.99 -20.34
C TYR A 200 8.21 -43.67 -19.01
N LYS A 201 8.22 -44.64 -18.06
CA LYS A 201 8.81 -44.44 -16.70
C LYS A 201 10.27 -44.02 -16.75
N ASP A 202 11.04 -44.54 -17.72
CA ASP A 202 12.49 -44.38 -17.82
C ASP A 202 12.90 -43.24 -18.80
N ASP A 203 11.95 -42.71 -19.60
CA ASP A 203 12.21 -41.67 -20.59
C ASP A 203 11.36 -40.43 -20.37
N ARG A 204 11.90 -39.54 -19.55
CA ARG A 204 11.22 -38.32 -19.15
C ARG A 204 10.97 -37.35 -20.33
N GLN A 205 11.84 -37.35 -21.33
CA GLN A 205 11.67 -36.49 -22.50
C GLN A 205 10.53 -36.96 -23.40
N LYS A 206 10.47 -38.28 -23.68
CA LYS A 206 9.35 -38.86 -24.45
C LYS A 206 8.03 -38.70 -23.73
N PHE A 207 8.01 -38.87 -22.39
CA PHE A 207 6.80 -38.64 -21.63
C PHE A 207 6.29 -37.19 -21.78
N GLN A 208 7.17 -36.19 -21.72
CA GLN A 208 6.78 -34.77 -21.89
C GLN A 208 6.26 -34.48 -23.29
N MET A 209 6.92 -35.03 -24.33
CA MET A 209 6.50 -34.84 -25.71
C MET A 209 5.12 -35.47 -25.97
N GLU A 210 4.90 -36.72 -25.53
CA GLU A 210 3.64 -37.43 -25.71
C GLU A 210 2.51 -36.79 -24.86
N MET A 211 2.82 -36.32 -23.68
CA MET A 211 1.87 -35.54 -22.84
C MET A 211 1.42 -34.28 -23.57
N MET A 212 2.34 -33.50 -24.13
CA MET A 212 2.01 -32.32 -24.90
C MET A 212 1.23 -32.63 -26.19
N ALA A 213 1.58 -33.74 -26.88
CA ALA A 213 0.84 -34.23 -28.04
C ALA A 213 -0.60 -34.61 -27.65
N LEU A 214 -0.79 -35.30 -26.53
CA LEU A 214 -2.11 -35.63 -25.99
C LEU A 214 -2.94 -34.38 -25.69
N TYR A 215 -2.38 -33.37 -25.01
CA TYR A 215 -3.07 -32.12 -24.76
C TYR A 215 -3.48 -31.38 -26.03
N LYS A 216 -2.59 -31.34 -27.05
CA LYS A 216 -2.90 -30.77 -28.36
C LYS A 216 -4.01 -31.52 -29.07
N LYS A 217 -3.97 -32.85 -29.06
CA LYS A 217 -4.97 -33.74 -29.71
C LYS A 217 -6.36 -33.55 -29.10
N GLU A 218 -6.45 -33.46 -27.77
CA GLU A 218 -7.71 -33.28 -27.04
C GLU A 218 -8.13 -31.80 -26.91
N LYS A 219 -7.38 -30.87 -27.53
CA LYS A 219 -7.61 -29.43 -27.49
C LYS A 219 -7.79 -28.89 -26.06
N VAL A 220 -6.95 -29.36 -25.13
CA VAL A 220 -6.92 -28.96 -23.75
C VAL A 220 -5.68 -28.12 -23.48
N ASN A 221 -5.88 -26.88 -22.97
CA ASN A 221 -4.76 -26.03 -22.58
C ASN A 221 -4.51 -26.20 -21.08
N PRO A 222 -3.37 -26.77 -20.66
CA PRO A 222 -3.04 -26.93 -19.23
C PRO A 222 -2.90 -25.58 -18.51
N ALA A 223 -2.42 -24.53 -19.19
CA ALA A 223 -2.31 -23.19 -18.63
C ALA A 223 -3.67 -22.50 -18.43
N GLY A 224 -4.71 -22.92 -19.16
CA GLY A 224 -6.05 -22.34 -19.03
C GLY A 224 -6.71 -22.58 -17.66
N GLY A 225 -6.26 -23.64 -16.95
CA GLY A 225 -6.76 -23.96 -15.61
C GLY A 225 -6.24 -23.03 -14.50
N CYS A 226 -5.00 -22.57 -14.59
CA CYS A 226 -4.37 -21.73 -13.57
C CYS A 226 -4.47 -20.21 -13.87
N LEU A 227 -4.80 -19.82 -15.09
CA LEU A 227 -4.84 -18.42 -15.54
C LEU A 227 -5.71 -17.51 -14.64
N PRO A 228 -6.93 -17.89 -14.23
CA PRO A 228 -7.74 -17.06 -13.34
C PRO A 228 -7.08 -16.82 -11.99
N MET A 229 -6.40 -17.82 -11.46
CA MET A 229 -5.68 -17.70 -10.18
C MET A 229 -4.54 -16.68 -10.33
N LEU A 230 -3.76 -16.73 -11.40
CA LEU A 230 -2.66 -15.80 -11.65
C LEU A 230 -3.14 -14.35 -11.79
N ILE A 231 -4.28 -14.13 -12.43
CA ILE A 231 -4.88 -12.79 -12.57
C ILE A 231 -5.49 -12.33 -11.25
N GLN A 232 -6.06 -13.25 -10.48
CA GLN A 232 -6.72 -12.95 -9.22
C GLN A 232 -5.73 -12.59 -8.09
N ILE A 233 -4.51 -13.17 -8.08
CA ILE A 233 -3.50 -12.92 -7.04
C ILE A 233 -3.19 -11.42 -6.88
N PRO A 234 -2.87 -10.64 -7.93
CA PRO A 234 -2.61 -9.22 -7.80
C PRO A 234 -3.80 -8.44 -7.23
N VAL A 235 -5.03 -8.84 -7.60
CA VAL A 235 -6.26 -8.20 -7.11
C VAL A 235 -6.46 -8.48 -5.62
N PHE A 236 -6.21 -9.70 -5.16
CA PHE A 236 -6.30 -10.03 -3.74
C PHE A 236 -5.21 -9.33 -2.92
N ILE A 237 -3.98 -9.27 -3.42
CA ILE A 237 -2.90 -8.56 -2.74
C ILE A 237 -3.24 -7.07 -2.66
N ALA A 238 -3.73 -6.47 -3.75
CA ALA A 238 -4.15 -5.06 -3.75
C ALA A 238 -5.29 -4.81 -2.75
N LEU A 239 -6.30 -5.69 -2.72
CA LEU A 239 -7.40 -5.57 -1.75
C LEU A 239 -6.92 -5.73 -0.31
N TYR A 240 -6.00 -6.67 -0.06
CA TYR A 240 -5.38 -6.84 1.25
C TYR A 240 -4.67 -5.56 1.71
N TRP A 241 -3.84 -4.95 0.83
CA TRP A 241 -3.19 -3.68 1.13
C TRP A 241 -4.18 -2.55 1.36
N VAL A 242 -5.23 -2.46 0.54
CA VAL A 242 -6.30 -1.47 0.72
C VAL A 242 -6.92 -1.59 2.11
N LEU A 243 -7.29 -2.79 2.54
CA LEU A 243 -7.92 -3.01 3.84
C LEU A 243 -6.94 -2.77 5.00
N LEU A 244 -5.67 -3.14 4.83
CA LEU A 244 -4.63 -2.98 5.85
C LEU A 244 -4.29 -1.51 6.09
N GLU A 245 -4.13 -0.73 5.01
CA GLU A 245 -3.74 0.69 5.09
C GLU A 245 -4.91 1.64 5.34
N SER A 246 -6.15 1.16 5.21
CA SER A 246 -7.32 2.01 5.40
C SER A 246 -7.60 2.26 6.88
N VAL A 247 -7.43 3.50 7.30
CA VAL A 247 -7.81 3.95 8.65
C VAL A 247 -9.33 3.88 8.87
N GLU A 248 -10.10 3.94 7.79
CA GLU A 248 -11.56 3.90 7.78
C GLU A 248 -12.15 2.60 8.33
N MET A 249 -11.34 1.52 8.33
CA MET A 249 -11.75 0.22 8.90
C MET A 249 -11.61 0.18 10.43
N ARG A 250 -10.83 1.10 10.99
CA ARG A 250 -10.57 1.16 12.42
C ARG A 250 -11.80 1.65 13.18
N HIS A 251 -12.20 0.89 14.20
CA HIS A 251 -13.43 1.14 14.97
C HIS A 251 -14.70 1.16 14.12
N ALA A 252 -14.66 0.57 12.91
CA ALA A 252 -15.85 0.41 12.09
C ALA A 252 -16.60 -0.85 12.51
N PRO A 253 -17.83 -0.74 13.02
CA PRO A 253 -18.63 -1.90 13.40
C PRO A 253 -19.13 -2.63 12.16
N PHE A 254 -19.23 -3.96 12.28
CA PHE A 254 -19.84 -4.78 11.21
C PHE A 254 -21.24 -5.22 11.58
N ALA A 255 -21.34 -6.25 12.41
CA ALA A 255 -22.60 -6.85 12.82
C ALA A 255 -22.43 -7.59 14.13
N LEU A 256 -23.51 -7.70 14.92
CA LEU A 256 -23.57 -8.40 16.19
C LEU A 256 -22.53 -7.86 17.18
N TRP A 257 -21.59 -8.70 17.60
CA TRP A 257 -20.52 -8.36 18.55
C TRP A 257 -19.27 -7.76 17.90
N TRP A 258 -19.18 -7.74 16.57
CA TRP A 258 -18.00 -7.24 15.86
C TRP A 258 -18.01 -5.71 15.79
N GLN A 259 -17.33 -5.09 16.76
CA GLN A 259 -17.29 -3.63 16.93
C GLN A 259 -16.15 -2.94 16.17
N ASP A 260 -15.17 -3.71 15.68
CA ASP A 260 -13.99 -3.18 15.01
C ASP A 260 -13.48 -4.16 13.95
N LEU A 261 -13.57 -3.75 12.67
CA LEU A 261 -13.08 -4.56 11.54
C LEU A 261 -11.56 -4.68 11.47
N SER A 262 -10.83 -3.81 12.16
CA SER A 262 -9.36 -3.83 12.22
C SER A 262 -8.81 -4.65 13.38
N ALA A 263 -9.65 -5.04 14.33
CA ALA A 263 -9.26 -5.80 15.52
C ALA A 263 -9.55 -7.30 15.36
N LYS A 264 -8.81 -8.10 16.13
CA LYS A 264 -9.11 -9.54 16.23
C LYS A 264 -10.47 -9.75 16.90
N ASP A 265 -11.18 -10.78 16.44
CA ASP A 265 -12.46 -11.16 17.02
C ASP A 265 -12.31 -11.45 18.52
N PRO A 266 -13.06 -10.76 19.40
CA PRO A 266 -12.99 -11.00 20.85
C PRO A 266 -13.45 -12.39 21.26
N SER A 267 -14.23 -13.11 20.46
CA SER A 267 -14.67 -14.48 20.74
C SER A 267 -13.50 -15.49 20.71
N TYR A 268 -12.40 -15.19 20.03
CA TYR A 268 -11.18 -16.01 20.05
C TYR A 268 -10.43 -15.98 21.40
N CYS A 269 -10.73 -15.02 22.28
CA CYS A 269 -10.14 -14.97 23.63
C CYS A 269 -10.89 -15.81 24.65
N LEU A 270 -12.01 -16.45 24.27
CA LEU A 270 -12.86 -17.26 25.15
C LEU A 270 -12.73 -18.77 24.87
N LEU A 271 -11.90 -19.18 23.90
CA LEU A 271 -11.52 -20.55 23.59
C LEU A 271 -10.02 -20.78 23.87
#